data_ec87044a7395e2a90bb8eb6378eec95e
#
_entry.id   ec87044a7395e2a90bb8eb6378eec95e
#
_cell.length_a   1.000
_cell.length_b   1.000
_cell.length_c   1.000
_cell.angle_alpha   90.00
_cell.angle_beta   90.00
_cell.angle_gamma   90.00
#
_symmetry.space_group_name_H-M   'P 1'
#
loop_
_entity.id
_entity.type
_entity.pdbx_description
1 polymer ?
#
loop_
_entity_poly.entity_id
_entity_poly.type
_entity_poly.pdbx_seq_one_letter_code
_entity_poly.pdbx_strand_id
1 'polypeptide(L)' 'MKTSSQRTIVNIAGQDLEIVLKSGRLYEHICLTPGQSISVPEKSITDTCLELQSRHLLNII' A
#
# COMPACT_ATOMS: atom_id res chain seq x y z
N MET A 1 -18.56 18.64 -5.08
CA MET A 1 -17.60 17.72 -5.70
C MET A 1 -16.78 16.99 -4.66
N LYS A 2 -16.70 15.71 -4.79
CA LYS A 2 -15.99 14.92 -3.82
C LYS A 2 -14.67 14.42 -4.43
N THR A 3 -13.61 14.58 -3.71
CA THR A 3 -12.31 14.08 -4.14
C THR A 3 -12.02 12.77 -3.45
N SER A 4 -11.31 11.91 -4.14
CA SER A 4 -10.87 10.65 -3.56
C SER A 4 -9.80 10.91 -2.53
N SER A 5 -9.88 10.19 -1.41
CA SER A 5 -8.81 10.24 -0.43
C SER A 5 -7.61 9.48 -0.95
N GLN A 6 -6.45 10.06 -0.81
CA GLN A 6 -5.20 9.44 -1.20
C GLN A 6 -4.42 9.08 0.04
N ARG A 7 -3.74 7.95 0.01
CA ARG A 7 -2.89 7.51 1.10
C ARG A 7 -1.52 7.20 0.55
N THR A 8 -0.51 7.41 1.37
CA THR A 8 0.87 7.11 0.98
C THR A 8 1.29 5.85 1.69
N ILE A 9 1.81 4.89 0.91
CA ILE A 9 2.29 3.62 1.44
C ILE A 9 3.80 3.63 1.33
N VAL A 10 4.48 3.38 2.46
CA VAL A 10 5.94 3.41 2.52
C VAL A 10 6.44 2.06 3.02
N ASN A 11 7.41 1.51 2.32
CA ASN A 11 8.06 0.28 2.76
C ASN A 11 9.12 0.64 3.82
N ILE A 12 8.88 0.20 5.05
CA ILE A 12 9.81 0.47 6.16
C ILE A 12 10.49 -0.81 6.64
N ALA A 13 10.45 -1.86 5.82
CA ALA A 13 10.91 -3.18 6.26
C ALA A 13 12.40 -3.43 6.05
N GLY A 14 13.11 -2.63 5.30
CA GLY A 14 14.51 -2.89 5.04
C GLY A 14 14.75 -3.99 4.01
N GLN A 15 13.69 -4.48 3.39
CA GLN A 15 13.78 -5.47 2.32
C GLN A 15 12.63 -5.23 1.36
N ASP A 16 12.70 -5.81 0.17
CA ASP A 16 11.62 -5.67 -0.80
C ASP A 16 10.35 -6.28 -0.23
N LEU A 17 9.24 -5.59 -0.46
CA LEU A 17 7.93 -6.08 -0.06
C LEU A 17 7.02 -6.13 -1.26
N GLU A 18 6.25 -7.21 -1.35
CA GLU A 18 5.19 -7.28 -2.34
C GLU A 18 3.88 -6.91 -1.67
N ILE A 19 3.17 -5.94 -2.25
CA ILE A 19 1.87 -5.54 -1.73
C ILE A 19 0.82 -5.82 -2.80
N VAL A 20 -0.42 -5.90 -2.35
CA VAL A 20 -1.56 -6.13 -3.23
C VAL A 20 -2.48 -4.93 -3.15
N LEU A 21 -2.79 -4.34 -4.29
CA LEU A 21 -3.73 -3.23 -4.36
C LEU A 21 -4.94 -3.67 -5.16
N LYS A 22 -6.07 -3.07 -4.88
CA LYS A 22 -7.31 -3.37 -5.56
C LYS A 22 -7.68 -2.21 -6.48
N SER A 23 -8.00 -2.52 -7.72
CA SER A 23 -8.46 -1.53 -8.69
C SER A 23 -9.74 -2.07 -9.33
N GLY A 24 -10.89 -1.57 -8.85
CA GLY A 24 -12.16 -2.11 -9.31
C GLY A 24 -12.30 -3.57 -8.90
N ARG A 25 -12.35 -4.44 -9.90
CA ARG A 25 -12.45 -5.88 -9.66
C ARG A 25 -11.11 -6.59 -9.79
N LEU A 26 -10.05 -5.84 -10.07
CA LEU A 26 -8.75 -6.43 -10.31
C LEU A 26 -7.84 -6.18 -9.13
N TYR A 27 -6.89 -7.09 -8.95
CA TYR A 27 -5.85 -6.95 -7.94
C TYR A 27 -4.52 -6.79 -8.64
N GLU A 28 -3.70 -5.87 -8.14
CA GLU A 28 -2.37 -5.61 -8.66
C GLU A 28 -1.34 -5.98 -7.64
N HIS A 29 -0.29 -6.66 -8.07
CA HIS A 29 0.84 -6.97 -7.21
C HIS A 29 1.95 -5.98 -7.53
N ILE A 30 2.39 -5.26 -6.51
CA ILE A 30 3.42 -4.24 -6.68
C ILE A 30 4.54 -4.53 -5.69
N CYS A 31 5.77 -4.47 -6.17
CA CYS A 31 6.93 -4.66 -5.32
C CYS A 31 7.50 -3.30 -4.95
N LEU A 32 7.65 -3.06 -3.66
CA LEU A 32 8.25 -1.83 -3.15
C LEU A 32 9.62 -2.15 -2.59
N THR A 33 10.62 -1.40 -3.02
CA THR A 33 11.96 -1.51 -2.46
C THR A 33 12.01 -0.78 -1.12
N PRO A 34 13.03 -1.05 -0.30
CA PRO A 34 13.12 -0.39 1.01
C PRO A 34 13.13 1.12 0.87
N GLY A 35 12.27 1.77 1.63
CA GLY A 35 12.16 3.22 1.61
C GLY A 35 11.32 3.78 0.49
N GLN A 36 10.89 2.95 -0.45
CA GLN A 36 10.08 3.42 -1.55
C GLN A 36 8.66 3.70 -1.07
N SER A 37 8.05 4.74 -1.62
CA SER A 37 6.69 5.09 -1.28
C SER A 37 5.87 5.29 -2.55
N ILE A 38 4.57 5.04 -2.43
CA ILE A 38 3.63 5.28 -3.52
C ILE A 38 2.37 5.90 -2.95
N SER A 39 1.66 6.63 -3.79
CA SER A 39 0.39 7.24 -3.42
C SER A 39 -0.72 6.49 -4.13
N VAL A 40 -1.73 6.05 -3.38
CA VAL A 40 -2.83 5.27 -3.94
C VAL A 40 -4.15 5.77 -3.36
N PRO A 41 -5.27 5.55 -4.07
CA PRO A 41 -6.57 5.83 -3.47
C PRO A 41 -6.79 4.94 -2.26
N GLU A 42 -7.45 5.49 -1.25
CA GLU A 42 -7.68 4.75 -0.02
C GLU A 42 -8.41 3.43 -0.29
N LYS A 43 -9.33 3.42 -1.24
CA LYS A 43 -10.10 2.22 -1.53
C LYS A 43 -9.28 1.13 -2.22
N SER A 44 -8.06 1.45 -2.65
CA SER A 44 -7.18 0.44 -3.24
C SER A 44 -6.42 -0.36 -2.20
N ILE A 45 -6.44 0.08 -0.95
CA ILE A 45 -5.70 -0.60 0.11
C ILE A 45 -6.44 -1.86 0.51
N THR A 46 -5.73 -3.00 0.51
CA THR A 46 -6.32 -4.28 0.81
C THR A 46 -5.95 -4.73 2.21
N ASP A 47 -6.56 -5.83 2.65
CA ASP A 47 -6.24 -6.41 3.94
C ASP A 47 -4.77 -6.81 4.03
N THR A 48 -4.18 -7.21 2.91
CA THR A 48 -2.75 -7.54 2.87
C THR A 48 -1.91 -6.34 3.30
N CYS A 49 -2.26 -5.16 2.81
CA CYS A 49 -1.54 -3.95 3.20
C CYS A 49 -1.69 -3.67 4.70
N LEU A 50 -2.92 -3.84 5.21
CA LEU A 50 -3.17 -3.59 6.61
C LEU A 50 -2.43 -4.58 7.51
N GLU A 51 -2.34 -5.82 7.06
CA GLU A 51 -1.60 -6.83 7.81
C GLU A 51 -0.12 -6.49 7.85
N LEU A 52 0.44 -6.08 6.72
CA LEU A 52 1.84 -5.69 6.69
C LEU A 52 2.09 -4.49 7.61
N GLN A 53 1.14 -3.56 7.66
CA GLN A 53 1.28 -2.42 8.55
C GLN A 53 1.26 -2.86 10.00
N SER A 54 0.42 -3.82 10.35
CA SER A 54 0.34 -4.29 11.73
C SER A 54 1.62 -5.00 12.15
N ARG A 55 2.39 -5.50 11.19
CA ARG A 55 3.68 -6.14 11.46
C ARG A 55 4.84 -5.14 11.42
N HIS A 56 4.56 -3.86 11.24
CA HIS A 56 5.56 -2.80 11.16
C HIS A 56 6.49 -2.95 9.96
N LEU A 57 5.99 -3.57 8.90
CA LEU A 57 6.74 -3.68 7.64
C LEU A 57 6.34 -2.58 6.66
N LEU A 58 5.18 -2.01 6.86
CA LEU A 58 4.61 -1.02 5.96
C LEU A 58 4.02 0.10 6.79
N ASN A 59 4.13 1.33 6.28
CA ASN A 59 3.51 2.48 6.92
C ASN A 59 2.53 3.10 5.94
N ILE A 60 1.29 3.26 6.38
CA ILE A 60 0.25 3.90 5.57
C ILE A 60 -0.09 5.21 6.24
N ILE A 61 0.15 6.29 5.53
CA ILE A 61 -0.03 7.64 6.06
C ILE A 61 -1.33 8.26 5.58
#